data_0aca278ca31db9219ad1f5af48e7ebb3
#
_entry.id   0aca278ca31db9219ad1f5af48e7ebb3
#
_cell.length_a   1.000
_cell.length_b   1.000
_cell.length_c   1.000
_cell.angle_alpha   90.00
_cell.angle_beta   90.00
_cell.angle_gamma   90.00
#
_symmetry.space_group_name_H-M   'P 1'
#
loop_
_entity.id
_entity.type
_entity.pdbx_description
1 polymer ?
#
loop_
_entity_poly.entity_id
_entity_poly.type
_entity_poly.pdbx_seq_one_letter_code
_entity_poly.pdbx_strand_id
1 'polypeptide(L)'
;EGKYVLSPTAGGGYFFARYIADVITKVIQYDMDGVNMGEIKLPGLGTASGWSGKKDQEVLYFSFTNYHSPSQIYSYNPKTKTSIKYWEPRIDFDSNDYKSEQIFYKSEDGTKIPMIITYKKGIKFNGQNPTILYGYGGFNISIRPSFSIANAVWLEQGGIYAVPNLRGGGEYGKEWHKAGTQQKKQNVFNDFIAAAEFLIKNKL
;
A
#
# COMPACT_ATOMS: atom_id res chain seq x y z
N GLU A 1 0.81 -15.29 9.42
CA GLU A 1 2.16 -14.90 9.03
C GLU A 1 2.08 -13.71 8.08
N GLY A 2 3.00 -12.73 8.21
CA GLY A 2 3.08 -11.58 7.29
C GLY A 2 2.10 -10.44 7.54
N LYS A 3 1.29 -10.47 8.60
CA LYS A 3 0.37 -9.38 8.96
C LYS A 3 0.84 -8.70 10.23
N TYR A 4 0.99 -7.39 10.17
CA TYR A 4 1.34 -6.56 11.35
C TYR A 4 0.22 -5.59 11.68
N VAL A 5 -0.17 -5.54 12.94
CA VAL A 5 -1.20 -4.62 13.43
C VAL A 5 -0.66 -3.20 13.36
N LEU A 6 -1.36 -2.33 12.63
CA LEU A 6 -1.08 -0.90 12.59
C LEU A 6 -1.68 -0.19 13.80
N SER A 7 -2.98 -0.33 13.98
CA SER A 7 -3.71 0.18 15.13
C SER A 7 -5.16 -0.32 15.12
N PRO A 8 -5.76 -0.61 16.28
CA PRO A 8 -7.19 -0.82 16.40
C PRO A 8 -7.92 0.53 16.46
N THR A 9 -9.16 0.56 15.98
CA THR A 9 -10.12 1.65 16.18
C THR A 9 -11.47 1.06 16.56
N ALA A 10 -12.36 1.88 17.14
CA ALA A 10 -13.71 1.45 17.50
C ALA A 10 -14.75 2.47 17.07
N GLY A 11 -15.93 2.01 16.68
CA GLY A 11 -17.08 2.83 16.28
C GLY A 11 -18.25 1.98 15.84
N GLY A 12 -19.47 2.51 15.92
CA GLY A 12 -20.68 1.83 15.48
C GLY A 12 -20.97 0.50 16.18
N GLY A 13 -20.42 0.28 17.39
CA GLY A 13 -20.57 -0.98 18.11
C GLY A 13 -19.62 -2.09 17.66
N TYR A 14 -18.52 -1.77 16.98
CA TYR A 14 -17.55 -2.71 16.44
C TYR A 14 -16.12 -2.25 16.70
N PHE A 15 -15.17 -3.20 16.64
CA PHE A 15 -13.73 -2.95 16.56
C PHE A 15 -13.22 -3.17 15.14
N PHE A 16 -12.23 -2.39 14.74
CA PHE A 16 -11.59 -2.47 13.43
C PHE A 16 -10.08 -2.63 13.63
N ALA A 17 -9.56 -3.82 13.36
CA ALA A 17 -8.13 -4.07 13.41
C ALA A 17 -7.52 -3.84 12.03
N ARG A 18 -6.65 -2.83 11.93
CA ARG A 18 -5.90 -2.53 10.71
C ARG A 18 -4.57 -3.25 10.75
N TYR A 19 -4.23 -3.86 9.64
CA TYR A 19 -2.99 -4.59 9.43
C TYR A 19 -2.25 -4.05 8.22
N ILE A 20 -0.94 -4.18 8.21
CA ILE A 20 -0.14 -4.23 6.99
C ILE A 20 -0.02 -5.72 6.63
N ALA A 21 -0.47 -6.07 5.43
CA ALA A 21 -0.26 -7.38 4.85
C ALA A 21 0.36 -7.20 3.48
N ASP A 22 1.58 -7.67 3.29
CA ASP A 22 2.34 -7.45 2.07
C ASP A 22 2.28 -5.97 1.61
N VAL A 23 2.54 -5.05 2.57
CA VAL A 23 2.62 -3.59 2.34
C VAL A 23 1.30 -2.85 2.14
N ILE A 24 0.22 -3.53 1.86
CA ILE A 24 -1.11 -2.94 1.70
C ILE A 24 -1.90 -3.00 3.01
N THR A 25 -2.85 -2.05 3.16
CA THR A 25 -3.75 -2.07 4.31
C THR A 25 -4.80 -3.15 4.14
N LYS A 26 -4.98 -3.95 5.19
CA LYS A 26 -6.14 -4.82 5.39
C LYS A 26 -6.84 -4.46 6.68
N VAL A 27 -8.15 -4.57 6.70
CA VAL A 27 -8.97 -4.22 7.87
C VAL A 27 -9.92 -5.36 8.17
N ILE A 28 -9.86 -5.85 9.41
CA ILE A 28 -10.80 -6.87 9.89
C ILE A 28 -11.73 -6.22 10.90
N GLN A 29 -13.02 -6.42 10.71
CA GLN A 29 -14.05 -5.99 11.64
C GLN A 29 -14.30 -7.11 12.66
N TYR A 30 -14.44 -6.71 13.94
CA TYR A 30 -14.82 -7.57 15.05
C TYR A 30 -16.05 -6.97 15.75
N ASP A 31 -16.90 -7.81 16.32
CA ASP A 31 -17.91 -7.34 17.23
C ASP A 31 -17.32 -6.97 18.61
N MET A 32 -18.16 -6.54 19.54
CA MET A 32 -17.73 -6.13 20.89
C MET A 32 -17.25 -7.29 21.75
N ASP A 33 -17.58 -8.53 21.39
CA ASP A 33 -17.17 -9.76 22.06
C ASP A 33 -15.86 -10.33 21.44
N GLY A 34 -15.32 -9.66 20.42
CA GLY A 34 -14.08 -10.05 19.74
C GLY A 34 -14.27 -11.12 18.65
N VAL A 35 -15.51 -11.40 18.24
CA VAL A 35 -15.79 -12.34 17.16
C VAL A 35 -15.40 -11.70 15.82
N ASN A 36 -14.63 -12.43 15.01
CA ASN A 36 -14.20 -11.96 13.69
C ASN A 36 -15.39 -11.93 12.72
N MET A 37 -15.77 -10.73 12.30
CA MET A 37 -16.86 -10.48 11.37
C MET A 37 -16.40 -10.46 9.90
N GLY A 38 -15.11 -10.62 9.64
CA GLY A 38 -14.51 -10.68 8.31
C GLY A 38 -13.75 -9.42 7.89
N GLU A 39 -13.09 -9.52 6.74
CA GLU A 39 -12.31 -8.45 6.14
C GLU A 39 -13.22 -7.41 5.45
N ILE A 40 -12.91 -6.13 5.63
CA ILE A 40 -13.58 -5.03 4.93
C ILE A 40 -12.99 -4.93 3.52
N LYS A 41 -13.86 -4.93 2.52
CA LYS A 41 -13.46 -4.69 1.13
C LYS A 41 -13.06 -3.23 0.94
N LEU A 42 -11.78 -3.00 0.68
CA LEU A 42 -11.25 -1.67 0.33
C LEU A 42 -11.38 -1.40 -1.17
N PRO A 43 -11.30 -0.12 -1.60
CA PRO A 43 -11.41 0.25 -3.03
C PRO A 43 -10.35 -0.37 -3.93
N GLY A 44 -9.21 -0.76 -3.37
CA GLY A 44 -8.12 -1.36 -4.11
C GLY A 44 -6.87 -1.56 -3.27
N LEU A 45 -5.75 -1.79 -3.93
CA LEU A 45 -4.42 -1.85 -3.34
C LEU A 45 -4.01 -0.44 -2.89
N GLY A 46 -3.81 -0.24 -1.58
CA GLY A 46 -3.52 1.09 -1.06
C GLY A 46 -3.43 1.18 0.47
N THR A 47 -3.48 2.40 0.94
CA THR A 47 -3.47 2.76 2.35
C THR A 47 -4.85 3.25 2.78
N ALA A 48 -5.37 2.69 3.86
CA ALA A 48 -6.65 3.11 4.42
C ALA A 48 -6.53 3.40 5.92
N SER A 49 -7.32 4.37 6.41
CA SER A 49 -7.40 4.71 7.82
C SER A 49 -8.75 5.33 8.19
N GLY A 50 -9.21 5.09 9.43
CA GLY A 50 -10.50 5.61 9.89
C GLY A 50 -11.26 4.59 10.72
N TRP A 51 -12.55 4.51 10.54
CA TRP A 51 -13.53 3.67 11.25
C TRP A 51 -13.68 3.98 12.74
N SER A 52 -13.28 5.17 13.18
CA SER A 52 -13.53 5.62 14.55
C SER A 52 -14.86 6.37 14.62
N GLY A 53 -15.57 6.20 15.77
CA GLY A 53 -16.83 6.89 16.00
C GLY A 53 -17.46 6.49 17.32
N LYS A 54 -18.64 7.05 17.60
CA LYS A 54 -19.42 6.68 18.78
C LYS A 54 -19.97 5.25 18.65
N LYS A 55 -20.29 4.62 19.79
CA LYS A 55 -20.78 3.23 19.82
C LYS A 55 -22.10 3.04 19.07
N ASP A 56 -22.97 4.03 19.09
CA ASP A 56 -24.31 4.03 18.47
C ASP A 56 -24.33 4.63 17.05
N GLN A 57 -23.17 5.02 16.52
CA GLN A 57 -23.08 5.64 15.20
C GLN A 57 -23.29 4.61 14.09
N GLU A 58 -24.26 4.86 13.20
CA GLU A 58 -24.59 3.92 12.12
C GLU A 58 -23.67 4.02 10.91
N VAL A 59 -23.07 5.18 10.69
CA VAL A 59 -22.18 5.43 9.56
C VAL A 59 -20.82 5.91 10.08
N LEU A 60 -19.76 5.19 9.71
CA LEU A 60 -18.40 5.56 9.99
C LEU A 60 -17.73 6.07 8.72
N TYR A 61 -16.56 6.67 8.85
CA TYR A 61 -15.80 7.17 7.72
C TYR A 61 -14.38 6.63 7.73
N PHE A 62 -13.84 6.41 6.52
CA PHE A 62 -12.43 6.08 6.36
C PHE A 62 -11.87 6.79 5.12
N SER A 63 -10.58 7.08 5.15
CA SER A 63 -9.83 7.57 4.01
C SER A 63 -9.14 6.42 3.29
N PHE A 64 -9.01 6.55 1.98
CA PHE A 64 -8.25 5.62 1.13
C PHE A 64 -7.40 6.41 0.14
N THR A 65 -6.17 5.97 -0.07
CA THR A 65 -5.25 6.53 -1.08
C THR A 65 -4.33 5.44 -1.62
N ASN A 66 -3.79 5.65 -2.81
CA ASN A 66 -2.70 4.84 -3.37
C ASN A 66 -1.78 5.69 -4.26
N TYR A 67 -0.88 5.10 -5.04
CA TYR A 67 0.08 5.85 -5.85
C TYR A 67 -0.54 6.61 -7.04
N HIS A 68 -1.77 6.26 -7.45
CA HIS A 68 -2.49 6.93 -8.55
C HIS A 68 -3.86 7.50 -8.13
N SER A 69 -4.26 7.34 -6.87
CA SER A 69 -5.52 7.91 -6.37
C SER A 69 -5.26 8.84 -5.20
N PRO A 70 -5.66 10.12 -5.28
CA PRO A 70 -5.60 11.03 -4.16
C PRO A 70 -6.43 10.50 -2.99
N SER A 71 -6.23 11.09 -1.80
CA SER A 71 -6.98 10.67 -0.63
C SER A 71 -8.47 10.93 -0.83
N GLN A 72 -9.26 9.86 -0.81
CA GLN A 72 -10.72 9.85 -0.92
C GLN A 72 -11.32 9.49 0.43
N ILE A 73 -12.53 9.97 0.72
CA ILE A 73 -13.27 9.62 1.93
C ILE A 73 -14.43 8.72 1.53
N TYR A 74 -14.59 7.64 2.26
CA TYR A 74 -15.69 6.69 2.12
C TYR A 74 -16.53 6.69 3.39
N SER A 75 -17.85 6.66 3.24
CA SER A 75 -18.78 6.29 4.30
C SER A 75 -18.85 4.76 4.37
N TYR A 76 -18.97 4.23 5.57
CA TYR A 76 -19.02 2.80 5.84
C TYR A 76 -20.15 2.47 6.83
N ASN A 77 -21.02 1.56 6.44
CA ASN A 77 -22.03 1.03 7.35
C ASN A 77 -21.52 -0.29 7.94
N PRO A 78 -21.24 -0.36 9.27
CA PRO A 78 -20.66 -1.55 9.87
C PRO A 78 -21.62 -2.74 9.97
N LYS A 79 -22.95 -2.52 9.94
CA LYS A 79 -23.96 -3.58 9.96
C LYS A 79 -24.04 -4.30 8.61
N THR A 80 -24.08 -3.53 7.52
CA THR A 80 -24.20 -4.08 6.16
C THR A 80 -22.86 -4.32 5.49
N LYS A 81 -21.74 -3.81 6.07
CA LYS A 81 -20.39 -3.84 5.54
C LYS A 81 -20.24 -3.21 4.17
N THR A 82 -21.05 -2.20 3.88
CA THR A 82 -21.04 -1.48 2.61
C THR A 82 -20.25 -0.19 2.73
N SER A 83 -19.44 0.11 1.71
CA SER A 83 -18.70 1.36 1.58
C SER A 83 -19.21 2.13 0.37
N ILE A 84 -19.41 3.44 0.53
CA ILE A 84 -19.81 4.34 -0.54
C ILE A 84 -18.83 5.51 -0.56
N LYS A 85 -18.30 5.90 -1.75
CA LYS A 85 -17.47 7.07 -1.87
C LYS A 85 -18.29 8.30 -1.46
N TYR A 86 -17.81 9.00 -0.42
CA TYR A 86 -18.45 10.18 0.15
C TYR A 86 -17.83 11.46 -0.40
N TRP A 87 -16.52 11.49 -0.59
CA TRP A 87 -15.80 12.66 -1.06
C TRP A 87 -14.52 12.29 -1.77
N GLU A 88 -14.16 13.06 -2.79
CA GLU A 88 -12.85 13.02 -3.45
C GLU A 88 -12.42 14.43 -3.85
N PRO A 89 -11.12 14.74 -3.87
CA PRO A 89 -10.64 16.03 -4.33
C PRO A 89 -10.85 16.17 -5.84
N ARG A 90 -11.15 17.38 -6.27
CA ARG A 90 -11.22 17.72 -7.69
C ARG A 90 -9.80 18.06 -8.16
N ILE A 91 -9.24 17.22 -8.98
CA ILE A 91 -7.93 17.40 -9.61
C ILE A 91 -8.05 17.03 -11.08
N ASP A 92 -7.23 17.66 -11.91
CA ASP A 92 -7.14 17.34 -13.34
C ASP A 92 -6.22 16.13 -13.57
N PHE A 93 -6.65 14.98 -13.07
CA PHE A 93 -5.96 13.69 -13.19
C PHE A 93 -6.98 12.55 -13.03
N ASP A 94 -7.22 11.78 -14.09
CA ASP A 94 -8.14 10.64 -14.01
C ASP A 94 -7.44 9.39 -13.47
N SER A 95 -7.64 9.12 -12.18
CA SER A 95 -7.13 7.92 -11.51
C SER A 95 -7.54 6.61 -12.17
N ASN A 96 -8.66 6.60 -12.93
CA ASN A 96 -9.16 5.40 -13.59
C ASN A 96 -8.31 4.96 -14.78
N ASP A 97 -7.50 5.85 -15.34
CA ASP A 97 -6.57 5.52 -16.43
C ASP A 97 -5.36 4.71 -15.96
N TYR A 98 -5.13 4.64 -14.65
CA TYR A 98 -3.94 4.03 -14.07
C TYR A 98 -4.28 2.79 -13.25
N LYS A 99 -3.26 1.99 -12.98
CA LYS A 99 -3.35 0.87 -12.05
C LYS A 99 -2.05 0.70 -11.29
N SER A 100 -2.17 0.15 -10.08
CA SER A 100 -1.05 -0.32 -9.29
C SER A 100 -1.14 -1.83 -9.14
N GLU A 101 -0.02 -2.51 -9.33
CA GLU A 101 0.10 -3.95 -9.14
C GLU A 101 1.18 -4.25 -8.11
N GLN A 102 0.92 -5.21 -7.25
CA GLN A 102 1.93 -5.75 -6.36
C GLN A 102 2.61 -6.93 -7.03
N ILE A 103 3.92 -6.86 -7.10
CA ILE A 103 4.77 -7.93 -7.61
C ILE A 103 5.82 -8.30 -6.57
N PHE A 104 6.50 -9.41 -6.76
CA PHE A 104 7.57 -9.87 -5.90
C PHE A 104 8.77 -10.26 -6.75
N TYR A 105 9.96 -9.91 -6.27
CA TYR A 105 11.21 -10.36 -6.85
C TYR A 105 12.12 -10.95 -5.76
N LYS A 106 13.20 -11.58 -6.16
CA LYS A 106 14.20 -12.14 -5.23
C LYS A 106 15.41 -11.23 -5.17
N SER A 107 15.83 -10.89 -3.96
CA SER A 107 17.13 -10.29 -3.71
C SER A 107 18.25 -11.31 -3.96
N GLU A 108 19.51 -10.87 -3.93
CA GLU A 108 20.70 -11.68 -4.14
C GLU A 108 20.76 -12.92 -3.24
N ASP A 109 20.35 -12.79 -1.98
CA ASP A 109 20.29 -13.87 -0.99
C ASP A 109 19.04 -14.75 -1.08
N GLY A 110 18.19 -14.54 -2.11
CA GLY A 110 16.95 -15.26 -2.32
C GLY A 110 15.75 -14.72 -1.53
N THR A 111 15.93 -13.70 -0.69
CA THR A 111 14.83 -13.06 0.05
C THR A 111 13.80 -12.49 -0.92
N LYS A 112 12.52 -12.83 -0.69
CA LYS A 112 11.40 -12.33 -1.49
C LYS A 112 11.05 -10.92 -1.06
N ILE A 113 11.19 -9.95 -1.97
CA ILE A 113 10.94 -8.53 -1.74
C ILE A 113 9.67 -8.11 -2.48
N PRO A 114 8.68 -7.48 -1.80
CA PRO A 114 7.52 -6.91 -2.46
C PRO A 114 7.87 -5.60 -3.16
N MET A 115 7.24 -5.35 -4.29
CA MET A 115 7.33 -4.08 -5.01
C MET A 115 5.95 -3.72 -5.56
N ILE A 116 5.57 -2.46 -5.46
CA ILE A 116 4.36 -1.95 -6.12
C ILE A 116 4.80 -1.18 -7.35
N ILE A 117 4.28 -1.55 -8.50
CA ILE A 117 4.45 -0.83 -9.77
C ILE A 117 3.14 -0.13 -10.14
N THR A 118 3.26 1.12 -10.57
CA THR A 118 2.11 1.95 -10.97
C THR A 118 2.36 2.53 -12.35
N TYR A 119 1.36 2.44 -13.22
CA TYR A 119 1.49 2.83 -14.62
C TYR A 119 0.13 3.07 -15.28
N LYS A 120 0.14 3.68 -16.46
CA LYS A 120 -1.07 3.89 -17.28
C LYS A 120 -1.56 2.59 -17.88
N LYS A 121 -2.86 2.29 -17.79
CA LYS A 121 -3.47 1.10 -18.39
C LYS A 121 -3.19 1.05 -19.89
N GLY A 122 -2.91 -0.14 -20.40
CA GLY A 122 -2.60 -0.35 -21.82
C GLY A 122 -1.16 -0.06 -22.24
N ILE A 123 -0.28 0.36 -21.31
CA ILE A 123 1.15 0.51 -21.59
C ILE A 123 1.75 -0.84 -22.04
N LYS A 124 2.67 -0.78 -23.00
CA LYS A 124 3.40 -1.97 -23.46
C LYS A 124 4.74 -2.04 -22.76
N PHE A 125 5.02 -3.13 -22.08
CA PHE A 125 6.31 -3.39 -21.48
C PHE A 125 7.31 -3.89 -22.53
N ASN A 126 8.06 -2.97 -23.10
CA ASN A 126 8.99 -3.21 -24.19
C ASN A 126 10.46 -2.84 -23.83
N GLY A 127 10.71 -2.42 -22.58
CA GLY A 127 12.01 -1.98 -22.10
C GLY A 127 12.37 -0.53 -22.47
N GLN A 128 11.41 0.25 -22.98
CA GLN A 128 11.61 1.66 -23.36
C GLN A 128 10.79 2.61 -22.49
N ASN A 129 10.04 2.09 -21.52
CA ASN A 129 9.25 2.93 -20.63
C ASN A 129 10.17 3.62 -19.60
N PRO A 130 10.15 4.95 -19.49
CA PRO A 130 10.90 5.62 -18.45
C PRO A 130 10.34 5.22 -17.07
N THR A 131 11.21 4.78 -16.18
CA THR A 131 10.80 4.23 -14.88
C THR A 131 11.54 4.91 -13.74
N ILE A 132 10.77 5.48 -12.81
CA ILE A 132 11.31 5.91 -11.51
C ILE A 132 11.25 4.74 -10.55
N LEU A 133 12.41 4.32 -10.06
CA LEU A 133 12.55 3.35 -8.98
C LEU A 133 12.85 4.11 -7.68
N TYR A 134 11.92 4.05 -6.70
CA TYR A 134 12.06 4.71 -5.41
C TYR A 134 12.04 3.70 -4.27
N GLY A 135 12.99 3.79 -3.35
CA GLY A 135 13.06 2.95 -2.16
C GLY A 135 13.66 3.68 -0.98
N TYR A 136 13.41 3.20 0.24
CA TYR A 136 13.94 3.78 1.47
C TYR A 136 14.75 2.78 2.31
N GLY A 137 14.13 1.73 2.83
CA GLY A 137 14.80 0.63 3.52
C GLY A 137 15.57 1.06 4.78
N GLY A 138 14.91 1.74 5.72
CA GLY A 138 15.59 2.21 6.94
C GLY A 138 14.64 2.59 8.06
N PHE A 139 15.22 2.73 9.26
CA PHE A 139 14.61 3.29 10.47
C PHE A 139 13.26 2.68 10.88
N ASN A 140 13.01 1.42 10.50
CA ASN A 140 11.73 0.74 10.74
C ASN A 140 10.51 1.48 10.13
N ILE A 141 10.75 2.32 9.10
CA ILE A 141 9.71 3.07 8.42
C ILE A 141 9.15 2.20 7.29
N SER A 142 7.85 1.94 7.31
CA SER A 142 7.14 1.26 6.22
C SER A 142 6.75 2.25 5.14
N ILE A 143 7.22 2.05 3.91
CA ILE A 143 6.78 2.82 2.75
C ILE A 143 5.44 2.24 2.28
N ARG A 144 4.39 3.04 2.47
CA ARG A 144 3.02 2.66 2.10
C ARG A 144 2.54 3.49 0.91
N PRO A 145 1.67 2.93 0.06
CA PRO A 145 1.10 3.66 -1.07
C PRO A 145 0.46 4.98 -0.63
N SER A 146 0.86 6.07 -1.27
CA SER A 146 0.28 7.40 -1.08
C SER A 146 0.35 8.19 -2.38
N PHE A 147 -0.64 9.04 -2.62
CA PHE A 147 -0.69 9.89 -3.79
C PHE A 147 0.28 11.05 -3.67
N SER A 148 0.89 11.41 -4.79
CA SER A 148 1.70 12.62 -4.95
C SER A 148 1.40 13.23 -6.32
N ILE A 149 1.22 14.56 -6.38
CA ILE A 149 1.03 15.29 -7.63
C ILE A 149 2.24 15.09 -8.55
N ALA A 150 3.45 15.10 -8.02
CA ALA A 150 4.66 14.88 -8.82
C ALA A 150 4.65 13.49 -9.50
N ASN A 151 4.19 12.45 -8.77
CA ASN A 151 4.04 11.11 -9.35
C ASN A 151 2.91 11.07 -10.39
N ALA A 152 1.81 11.79 -10.18
CA ALA A 152 0.72 11.90 -11.15
C ALA A 152 1.22 12.51 -12.48
N VAL A 153 1.95 13.62 -12.42
CA VAL A 153 2.57 14.24 -13.61
C VAL A 153 3.52 13.26 -14.30
N TRP A 154 4.33 12.50 -13.55
CA TRP A 154 5.21 11.47 -14.12
C TRP A 154 4.43 10.38 -14.86
N LEU A 155 3.34 9.90 -14.27
CA LEU A 155 2.47 8.89 -14.87
C LEU A 155 1.77 9.41 -16.13
N GLU A 156 1.36 10.69 -16.16
CA GLU A 156 0.76 11.33 -17.34
C GLU A 156 1.72 11.43 -18.52
N GLN A 157 3.02 11.57 -18.25
CA GLN A 157 4.07 11.54 -19.27
C GLN A 157 4.38 10.12 -19.77
N GLY A 158 3.62 9.11 -19.35
CA GLY A 158 3.81 7.71 -19.72
C GLY A 158 4.87 6.96 -18.91
N GLY A 159 5.34 7.55 -17.82
CA GLY A 159 6.31 6.90 -16.94
C GLY A 159 5.71 5.80 -16.07
N ILE A 160 6.56 4.91 -15.60
CA ILE A 160 6.27 3.89 -14.58
C ILE A 160 6.84 4.37 -13.25
N TYR A 161 6.10 4.14 -12.15
CA TYR A 161 6.57 4.39 -10.80
C TYR A 161 6.64 3.07 -10.04
N ALA A 162 7.85 2.66 -9.64
CA ALA A 162 8.13 1.39 -8.99
C ALA A 162 8.68 1.63 -7.57
N VAL A 163 8.05 0.99 -6.58
CA VAL A 163 8.40 1.17 -5.16
C VAL A 163 8.61 -0.19 -4.49
N PRO A 164 9.85 -0.69 -4.40
CA PRO A 164 10.17 -1.85 -3.60
C PRO A 164 10.18 -1.50 -2.11
N ASN A 165 9.69 -2.42 -1.30
CA ASN A 165 9.68 -2.31 0.15
C ASN A 165 10.89 -3.07 0.71
N LEU A 166 11.98 -2.35 0.86
CA LEU A 166 13.30 -2.89 1.16
C LEU A 166 13.42 -3.32 2.63
N ARG A 167 14.26 -4.30 2.91
CA ARG A 167 14.67 -4.63 4.28
C ARG A 167 15.21 -3.39 5.00
N GLY A 168 15.12 -3.36 6.33
CA GLY A 168 15.44 -2.18 7.13
C GLY A 168 14.25 -1.27 7.39
N GLY A 169 13.18 -1.36 6.58
CA GLY A 169 11.86 -0.82 6.85
C GLY A 169 11.08 -1.62 7.90
N GLY A 170 9.82 -1.26 8.12
CA GLY A 170 8.94 -1.89 9.11
C GLY A 170 7.87 -2.83 8.52
N GLU A 171 7.89 -3.07 7.22
CA GLU A 171 6.80 -3.71 6.47
C GLU A 171 6.46 -5.11 6.97
N TYR A 172 7.46 -5.88 7.36
CA TYR A 172 7.31 -7.22 7.93
C TYR A 172 7.81 -7.30 9.39
N GLY A 173 7.84 -6.14 10.11
CA GLY A 173 8.15 -6.05 11.52
C GLY A 173 9.63 -6.11 11.84
N LYS A 174 9.92 -6.47 13.12
CA LYS A 174 11.24 -6.32 13.72
C LYS A 174 12.37 -7.08 12.99
N GLU A 175 12.10 -8.28 12.51
CA GLU A 175 13.14 -9.09 11.82
C GLU A 175 13.45 -8.51 10.43
N TRP A 176 12.45 -7.99 9.73
CA TRP A 176 12.65 -7.27 8.47
C TRP A 176 13.51 -6.02 8.66
N HIS A 177 13.23 -5.27 9.72
CA HIS A 177 14.04 -4.11 10.09
C HIS A 177 15.48 -4.50 10.40
N LYS A 178 15.70 -5.48 11.29
CA LYS A 178 17.04 -5.94 11.65
C LYS A 178 17.84 -6.50 10.47
N ALA A 179 17.17 -7.10 9.49
CA ALA A 179 17.80 -7.65 8.30
C ALA A 179 18.40 -6.58 7.36
N GLY A 180 18.09 -5.29 7.59
CA GLY A 180 18.66 -4.17 6.83
C GLY A 180 19.39 -3.13 7.68
N THR A 181 19.86 -3.49 8.89
CA THR A 181 20.52 -2.54 9.81
C THR A 181 21.95 -2.95 10.15
N GLN A 182 22.74 -2.01 10.61
CA GLN A 182 24.12 -2.20 11.05
C GLN A 182 24.98 -2.97 10.00
N GLN A 183 25.57 -4.09 10.38
CA GLN A 183 26.41 -4.91 9.49
C GLN A 183 25.62 -5.58 8.35
N LYS A 184 24.27 -5.62 8.46
CA LYS A 184 23.38 -6.14 7.42
C LYS A 184 22.85 -5.04 6.47
N LYS A 185 23.38 -3.81 6.57
CA LYS A 185 22.89 -2.67 5.76
C LYS A 185 23.07 -2.92 4.26
N GLN A 186 24.06 -3.71 3.86
CA GLN A 186 24.27 -4.08 2.46
C GLN A 186 23.06 -4.79 1.84
N ASN A 187 22.28 -5.53 2.62
CA ASN A 187 21.06 -6.18 2.13
C ASN A 187 20.05 -5.19 1.54
N VAL A 188 19.97 -3.96 2.07
CA VAL A 188 19.07 -2.91 1.57
C VAL A 188 19.48 -2.48 0.16
N PHE A 189 20.78 -2.34 -0.08
CA PHE A 189 21.32 -1.97 -1.39
C PHE A 189 21.16 -3.12 -2.38
N ASN A 190 21.41 -4.34 -1.95
CA ASN A 190 21.20 -5.54 -2.77
C ASN A 190 19.72 -5.71 -3.15
N ASP A 191 18.79 -5.47 -2.21
CA ASP A 191 17.35 -5.47 -2.49
C ASP A 191 17.00 -4.44 -3.57
N PHE A 192 17.59 -3.23 -3.49
CA PHE A 192 17.31 -2.15 -4.44
C PHE A 192 17.93 -2.41 -5.82
N ILE A 193 19.16 -2.93 -5.88
CA ILE A 193 19.83 -3.34 -7.13
C ILE A 193 19.00 -4.44 -7.81
N ALA A 194 18.61 -5.47 -7.05
CA ALA A 194 17.81 -6.57 -7.57
C ALA A 194 16.44 -6.11 -8.10
N ALA A 195 15.85 -5.03 -7.51
CA ALA A 195 14.65 -4.41 -8.05
C ALA A 195 14.87 -3.82 -9.44
N ALA A 196 15.98 -3.08 -9.64
CA ALA A 196 16.34 -2.51 -10.94
C ALA A 196 16.58 -3.61 -11.98
N GLU A 197 17.35 -4.64 -11.63
CA GLU A 197 17.61 -5.79 -12.50
C GLU A 197 16.33 -6.53 -12.88
N PHE A 198 15.40 -6.71 -11.92
CA PHE A 198 14.09 -7.31 -12.17
C PHE A 198 13.28 -6.49 -13.19
N LEU A 199 13.24 -5.15 -13.04
CA LEU A 199 12.52 -4.27 -13.95
C LEU A 199 13.10 -4.34 -15.36
N ILE A 200 14.43 -4.28 -15.51
CA ILE A 200 15.14 -4.39 -16.80
C ILE A 200 14.84 -5.74 -17.47
N LYS A 201 15.01 -6.84 -16.73
CA LYS A 201 14.78 -8.20 -17.22
C LYS A 201 13.36 -8.42 -17.74
N ASN A 202 12.37 -7.78 -17.09
CA ASN A 202 10.96 -7.89 -17.44
C ASN A 202 10.49 -6.78 -18.40
N LYS A 203 11.41 -5.94 -18.89
CA LYS A 203 11.12 -4.85 -19.84
C LYS A 203 10.09 -3.83 -19.32
N LEU A 204 10.06 -3.64 -18.02
CA LEU A 204 9.23 -2.67 -17.33
C LEU A 204 9.82 -1.28 -17.41
#